data_befd15424d95cad529001f107f9672c2
#
_entry.id   befd15424d95cad529001f107f9672c2
#
_cell.length_a   1.000
_cell.length_b   1.000
_cell.length_c   1.000
_cell.angle_alpha   90.00
_cell.angle_beta   90.00
_cell.angle_gamma   90.00
#
_symmetry.space_group_name_H-M   'P 1'
#
loop_
_entity.id
_entity.type
_entity.pdbx_description
1 polymer ?
#
loop_
_entity_poly.entity_id
_entity_poly.type
_entity_poly.pdbx_seq_one_letter_code
_entity_poly.pdbx_strand_id
1 'polypeptide(L)'
;MQGNEMKIRLNCDMGESFGIWKMGLDEQIMPYIDMANLACGFHASDAMTMNKSVILAKKNNVTIGAHPGYQDLLGFGRRTIICSLEEIKSIILYQLGALSAFCKAHGTAVSYVKPHGALYNDMMRDENIFKAILNAISSFDKNIKLMILSSAKNEAYEHTAKSYSITLLYEVFADRNYNDDGTLVSRMHENAVISDDLEVISRVINLKDKGFLNSINGQKLFLKTDTVCVHGDNEKAFEFIKLIRKALY
;
A
#
# COMPACT_ATOMS: atom_id res chain seq x y z
N MET A 1 -13.89 -28.83 -11.36
CA MET A 1 -13.32 -27.50 -11.63
C MET A 1 -12.70 -27.04 -10.31
N GLN A 2 -11.37 -27.08 -10.17
CA GLN A 2 -10.69 -26.51 -9.01
C GLN A 2 -10.79 -25.00 -9.18
N GLY A 3 -11.59 -24.37 -8.32
CA GLY A 3 -11.63 -22.91 -8.22
C GLY A 3 -10.22 -22.46 -7.86
N ASN A 4 -9.66 -21.56 -8.66
CA ASN A 4 -8.46 -20.83 -8.30
C ASN A 4 -8.85 -19.98 -7.07
N GLU A 5 -8.60 -20.48 -5.87
CA GLU A 5 -8.71 -19.67 -4.66
C GLU A 5 -7.80 -18.47 -4.85
N MET A 6 -8.38 -17.29 -5.01
CA MET A 6 -7.63 -16.05 -5.09
C MET A 6 -6.92 -15.86 -3.76
N LYS A 7 -5.62 -16.15 -3.75
CA LYS A 7 -4.80 -16.02 -2.56
C LYS A 7 -4.63 -14.53 -2.24
N ILE A 8 -5.33 -14.06 -1.20
CA ILE A 8 -5.16 -12.70 -0.69
C ILE A 8 -3.75 -12.58 -0.11
N ARG A 9 -2.98 -11.59 -0.55
CA ARG A 9 -1.62 -11.33 -0.08
C ARG A 9 -1.62 -10.32 1.07
N LEU A 10 -0.61 -10.40 1.91
CA LEU A 10 -0.40 -9.44 3.00
C LEU A 10 0.65 -8.41 2.60
N ASN A 11 0.30 -7.12 2.65
CA ASN A 11 1.25 -6.04 2.39
C ASN A 11 1.45 -5.16 3.63
N CYS A 12 2.65 -4.55 3.72
CA CYS A 12 3.01 -3.65 4.82
C CYS A 12 3.91 -2.52 4.30
N ASP A 13 3.72 -1.31 4.87
CA ASP A 13 4.59 -0.17 4.62
C ASP A 13 5.89 -0.36 5.40
N MET A 14 7.04 -0.23 4.73
CA MET A 14 8.35 -0.66 5.21
C MET A 14 9.45 0.32 4.78
N GLY A 15 10.59 0.26 5.44
CA GLY A 15 11.74 1.10 5.09
C GLY A 15 11.54 2.56 5.45
N GLU A 16 10.76 2.86 6.48
CA GLU A 16 10.38 4.21 6.87
C GLU A 16 11.32 4.86 7.90
N SER A 17 12.41 4.18 8.29
CA SER A 17 13.49 4.79 9.09
C SER A 17 14.21 5.89 8.30
N PHE A 18 14.78 6.88 9.00
CA PHE A 18 15.53 7.97 8.39
C PHE A 18 16.74 8.36 9.26
N GLY A 19 17.94 8.30 8.70
CA GLY A 19 19.17 8.62 9.41
C GLY A 19 19.35 7.77 10.67
N ILE A 20 19.42 8.44 11.82
CA ILE A 20 19.52 7.77 13.13
C ILE A 20 18.17 7.36 13.71
N TRP A 21 17.07 7.87 13.18
CA TRP A 21 15.71 7.54 13.66
C TRP A 21 15.26 6.21 13.07
N LYS A 22 14.99 5.26 13.96
CA LYS A 22 14.40 3.98 13.59
C LYS A 22 12.90 4.05 13.70
N MET A 23 12.22 3.56 12.66
CA MET A 23 10.77 3.48 12.61
C MET A 23 10.37 2.09 12.09
N GLY A 24 9.36 1.50 12.73
CA GLY A 24 8.88 0.16 12.38
C GLY A 24 9.80 -0.98 12.86
N LEU A 25 9.39 -2.20 12.56
CA LEU A 25 10.04 -3.46 12.95
C LEU A 25 10.39 -4.28 11.69
N ASP A 26 11.01 -3.64 10.70
CA ASP A 26 11.22 -4.19 9.36
C ASP A 26 11.84 -5.60 9.36
N GLU A 27 12.89 -5.82 10.14
CA GLU A 27 13.58 -7.12 10.19
C GLU A 27 12.70 -8.23 10.76
N GLN A 28 11.80 -7.89 11.70
CA GLN A 28 10.88 -8.85 12.33
C GLN A 28 9.66 -9.11 11.45
N ILE A 29 9.13 -8.08 10.78
CA ILE A 29 7.90 -8.13 10.00
C ILE A 29 8.12 -8.75 8.60
N MET A 30 9.24 -8.42 7.94
CA MET A 30 9.49 -8.83 6.55
C MET A 30 9.29 -10.33 6.30
N PRO A 31 9.65 -11.27 7.18
CA PRO A 31 9.41 -12.71 6.96
C PRO A 31 7.92 -13.12 6.96
N TYR A 32 7.03 -12.24 7.41
CA TYR A 32 5.61 -12.54 7.58
C TYR A 32 4.69 -11.87 6.56
N ILE A 33 5.23 -11.10 5.63
CA ILE A 33 4.48 -10.41 4.59
C ILE A 33 4.82 -10.96 3.19
N ASP A 34 3.94 -10.71 2.22
CA ASP A 34 4.14 -11.11 0.83
C ASP A 34 4.60 -9.95 -0.05
N MET A 35 4.29 -8.73 0.39
CA MET A 35 4.50 -7.50 -0.37
C MET A 35 4.98 -6.39 0.58
N ALA A 36 6.09 -5.74 0.24
CA ALA A 36 6.64 -4.63 0.99
C ALA A 36 6.53 -3.33 0.19
N ASN A 37 5.83 -2.34 0.76
CA ASN A 37 5.74 -1.00 0.19
C ASN A 37 6.92 -0.19 0.72
N LEU A 38 8.02 -0.09 -0.06
CA LEU A 38 9.26 0.52 0.42
C LEU A 38 9.24 2.03 0.22
N ALA A 39 9.41 2.79 1.32
CA ALA A 39 9.51 4.24 1.30
C ALA A 39 10.68 4.71 0.42
N CYS A 40 10.47 5.83 -0.30
CA CYS A 40 11.34 6.26 -1.40
C CYS A 40 12.07 7.59 -1.14
N GLY A 41 12.21 8.02 0.12
CA GLY A 41 13.06 9.14 0.52
C GLY A 41 12.35 10.50 0.65
N PHE A 42 11.07 10.64 0.27
CA PHE A 42 10.36 11.92 0.34
C PHE A 42 9.54 12.10 1.62
N HIS A 43 8.79 11.10 2.04
CA HIS A 43 8.06 11.12 3.30
C HIS A 43 8.82 10.44 4.43
N ALA A 44 9.67 9.49 4.10
CA ALA A 44 10.52 8.70 4.98
C ALA A 44 11.59 8.01 4.15
N SER A 45 12.50 7.28 4.78
CA SER A 45 13.63 6.61 4.15
C SER A 45 14.77 7.56 3.76
N ASP A 46 15.94 6.98 3.64
CA ASP A 46 17.15 7.56 3.03
C ASP A 46 17.85 6.48 2.20
N ALA A 47 18.95 6.85 1.52
CA ALA A 47 19.67 5.92 0.64
C ALA A 47 20.13 4.64 1.35
N MET A 48 20.55 4.72 2.62
CA MET A 48 21.02 3.54 3.39
C MET A 48 19.85 2.69 3.83
N THR A 49 18.75 3.29 4.27
CA THR A 49 17.52 2.60 4.64
C THR A 49 16.93 1.89 3.43
N MET A 50 16.80 2.58 2.29
CA MET A 50 16.29 1.99 1.04
C MET A 50 17.13 0.79 0.61
N ASN A 51 18.47 0.91 0.62
CA ASN A 51 19.37 -0.18 0.29
C ASN A 51 19.17 -1.40 1.20
N LYS A 52 19.10 -1.19 2.52
CA LYS A 52 18.86 -2.27 3.50
C LYS A 52 17.49 -2.93 3.30
N SER A 53 16.46 -2.15 3.08
CA SER A 53 15.09 -2.66 2.88
C SER A 53 14.97 -3.50 1.62
N VAL A 54 15.63 -3.12 0.51
CA VAL A 54 15.68 -3.93 -0.72
C VAL A 54 16.39 -5.26 -0.48
N ILE A 55 17.54 -5.26 0.21
CA ILE A 55 18.28 -6.48 0.56
C ILE A 55 17.41 -7.39 1.44
N LEU A 56 16.74 -6.82 2.43
CA LEU A 56 15.90 -7.56 3.37
C LEU A 56 14.69 -8.18 2.67
N ALA A 57 14.00 -7.43 1.80
CA ALA A 57 12.87 -7.93 1.01
C ALA A 57 13.31 -9.08 0.08
N LYS A 58 14.43 -8.92 -0.64
CA LYS A 58 14.99 -9.98 -1.49
C LYS A 58 15.32 -11.24 -0.69
N LYS A 59 15.97 -11.10 0.47
CA LYS A 59 16.33 -12.23 1.34
C LYS A 59 15.13 -13.06 1.76
N ASN A 60 13.97 -12.39 1.95
CA ASN A 60 12.74 -13.04 2.39
C ASN A 60 11.78 -13.39 1.24
N ASN A 61 12.19 -13.22 -0.03
CA ASN A 61 11.36 -13.45 -1.22
C ASN A 61 10.06 -12.62 -1.22
N VAL A 62 10.11 -11.39 -0.65
CA VAL A 62 8.98 -10.47 -0.58
C VAL A 62 8.93 -9.63 -1.84
N THR A 63 7.75 -9.48 -2.42
CA THR A 63 7.51 -8.64 -3.60
C THR A 63 7.71 -7.16 -3.24
N ILE A 64 8.55 -6.45 -3.98
CA ILE A 64 8.87 -5.05 -3.73
C ILE A 64 7.92 -4.14 -4.50
N GLY A 65 7.31 -3.20 -3.78
CA GLY A 65 6.59 -2.05 -4.32
C GLY A 65 7.24 -0.73 -3.94
N ALA A 66 7.18 0.25 -4.82
CA ALA A 66 7.57 1.61 -4.50
C ALA A 66 6.45 2.31 -3.71
N HIS A 67 6.82 2.98 -2.63
CA HIS A 67 5.91 3.72 -1.76
C HIS A 67 6.18 5.23 -1.80
N PRO A 68 5.96 5.89 -2.96
CA PRO A 68 6.27 7.31 -3.13
C PRO A 68 5.25 8.18 -2.41
N GLY A 69 5.73 9.22 -1.75
CA GLY A 69 4.89 10.25 -1.09
C GLY A 69 5.20 11.65 -1.58
N TYR A 70 4.42 12.61 -1.10
CA TYR A 70 4.81 14.03 -1.20
C TYR A 70 6.13 14.27 -0.48
N GLN A 71 6.85 15.32 -0.89
CA GLN A 71 8.10 15.73 -0.23
C GLN A 71 7.79 16.43 1.11
N ASP A 72 7.44 15.64 2.11
CA ASP A 72 6.98 16.08 3.42
C ASP A 72 7.54 15.21 4.55
N LEU A 73 8.86 15.23 4.73
CA LEU A 73 9.52 14.45 5.76
C LEU A 73 9.01 14.79 7.18
N LEU A 74 8.77 16.09 7.46
CA LEU A 74 8.29 16.55 8.76
C LEU A 74 6.85 16.12 9.06
N GLY A 75 5.99 16.05 8.04
CA GLY A 75 4.60 15.59 8.16
C GLY A 75 4.42 14.14 7.81
N PHE A 76 5.52 13.41 7.58
CA PHE A 76 5.48 12.01 7.21
C PHE A 76 4.58 11.74 5.98
N GLY A 77 4.60 12.67 5.00
CA GLY A 77 3.76 12.57 3.80
C GLY A 77 2.25 12.57 4.03
N ARG A 78 1.80 12.93 5.25
CA ARG A 78 0.37 12.90 5.62
C ARG A 78 -0.35 14.23 5.41
N ARG A 79 0.36 15.24 4.89
CA ARG A 79 -0.21 16.54 4.51
C ARG A 79 -0.30 16.63 2.99
N THR A 80 -1.47 17.02 2.47
CA THR A 80 -1.61 17.35 1.05
C THR A 80 -0.73 18.53 0.69
N ILE A 81 0.09 18.36 -0.35
CA ILE A 81 0.91 19.43 -0.92
C ILE A 81 0.32 19.78 -2.29
N ILE A 82 0.04 21.05 -2.49
CA ILE A 82 -0.47 21.54 -3.78
C ILE A 82 0.66 21.45 -4.80
N CYS A 83 0.48 20.58 -5.79
CA CYS A 83 1.41 20.34 -6.90
C CYS A 83 0.67 20.41 -8.23
N SER A 84 1.34 20.85 -9.27
CA SER A 84 0.88 20.67 -10.64
C SER A 84 0.94 19.17 -11.03
N LEU A 85 0.20 18.78 -12.05
CA LEU A 85 0.20 17.37 -12.51
C LEU A 85 1.57 16.92 -13.03
N GLU A 86 2.37 17.84 -13.58
CA GLU A 86 3.74 17.55 -14.01
C GLU A 86 4.69 17.36 -12.83
N GLU A 87 4.51 18.12 -11.73
CA GLU A 87 5.25 17.89 -10.49
C GLU A 87 4.90 16.54 -9.88
N ILE A 88 3.62 16.15 -9.85
CA ILE A 88 3.21 14.82 -9.36
C ILE A 88 3.86 13.72 -10.17
N LYS A 89 3.85 13.83 -11.50
CA LYS A 89 4.52 12.87 -12.38
C LYS A 89 6.02 12.79 -12.08
N SER A 90 6.68 13.94 -11.92
CA SER A 90 8.11 14.02 -11.61
C SER A 90 8.43 13.42 -10.23
N ILE A 91 7.60 13.69 -9.22
CA ILE A 91 7.69 13.13 -7.86
C ILE A 91 7.64 11.60 -7.91
N ILE A 92 6.73 11.03 -8.68
CA ILE A 92 6.61 9.57 -8.84
C ILE A 92 7.83 8.99 -9.54
N LEU A 93 8.24 9.58 -10.69
CA LEU A 93 9.38 9.11 -11.47
C LEU A 93 10.68 9.15 -10.68
N TYR A 94 10.93 10.23 -9.93
CA TYR A 94 12.13 10.39 -9.11
C TYR A 94 12.24 9.26 -8.08
N GLN A 95 11.19 9.03 -7.32
CA GLN A 95 11.15 8.06 -6.23
C GLN A 95 11.18 6.61 -6.78
N LEU A 96 10.40 6.33 -7.82
CA LEU A 96 10.39 5.04 -8.48
C LEU A 96 11.75 4.72 -9.11
N GLY A 97 12.39 5.70 -9.76
CA GLY A 97 13.73 5.57 -10.33
C GLY A 97 14.79 5.27 -9.28
N ALA A 98 14.75 5.99 -8.14
CA ALA A 98 15.68 5.75 -7.04
C ALA A 98 15.57 4.31 -6.52
N LEU A 99 14.37 3.83 -6.17
CA LEU A 99 14.16 2.47 -5.68
C LEU A 99 14.53 1.42 -6.74
N SER A 100 14.17 1.67 -8.01
CA SER A 100 14.49 0.75 -9.10
C SER A 100 15.99 0.58 -9.33
N ALA A 101 16.79 1.62 -9.10
CA ALA A 101 18.25 1.54 -9.17
C ALA A 101 18.81 0.59 -8.08
N PHE A 102 18.33 0.70 -6.83
CA PHE A 102 18.72 -0.23 -5.76
C PHE A 102 18.24 -1.66 -6.04
N CYS A 103 17.00 -1.84 -6.50
CA CYS A 103 16.51 -3.15 -6.89
C CYS A 103 17.38 -3.79 -7.96
N LYS A 104 17.72 -3.06 -9.02
CA LYS A 104 18.60 -3.52 -10.11
C LYS A 104 19.99 -3.90 -9.58
N ALA A 105 20.59 -3.09 -8.72
CA ALA A 105 21.90 -3.37 -8.12
C ALA A 105 21.91 -4.68 -7.32
N HIS A 106 20.79 -5.05 -6.73
CA HIS A 106 20.64 -6.30 -5.98
C HIS A 106 19.99 -7.45 -6.77
N GLY A 107 19.78 -7.31 -8.09
CA GLY A 107 19.20 -8.37 -8.94
C GLY A 107 17.74 -8.71 -8.57
N THR A 108 16.94 -7.68 -8.27
CA THR A 108 15.49 -7.74 -8.09
C THR A 108 14.83 -6.58 -8.85
N ALA A 109 13.51 -6.42 -8.74
CA ALA A 109 12.78 -5.38 -9.45
C ALA A 109 11.60 -4.85 -8.63
N VAL A 110 11.17 -3.62 -8.94
CA VAL A 110 9.92 -3.06 -8.45
C VAL A 110 8.77 -3.67 -9.24
N SER A 111 7.76 -4.20 -8.56
CA SER A 111 6.60 -4.88 -9.17
C SER A 111 5.33 -4.04 -9.18
N TYR A 112 5.22 -3.06 -8.29
CA TYR A 112 4.05 -2.18 -8.18
C TYR A 112 4.42 -0.86 -7.52
N VAL A 113 3.51 0.12 -7.65
CA VAL A 113 3.55 1.39 -6.93
C VAL A 113 2.33 1.46 -6.03
N LYS A 114 2.54 1.85 -4.77
CA LYS A 114 1.50 2.23 -3.81
C LYS A 114 1.84 3.62 -3.31
N PRO A 115 1.15 4.70 -3.73
CA PRO A 115 1.39 6.03 -3.17
C PRO A 115 1.21 6.04 -1.65
N HIS A 116 1.99 6.86 -0.95
CA HIS A 116 1.91 6.99 0.50
C HIS A 116 0.96 8.09 0.95
N GLY A 117 0.28 7.89 2.07
CA GLY A 117 -0.34 8.92 2.89
C GLY A 117 -1.30 9.85 2.15
N ALA A 118 -1.03 11.15 2.16
CA ALA A 118 -1.88 12.15 1.52
C ALA A 118 -1.95 11.96 0.01
N LEU A 119 -0.83 11.62 -0.65
CA LEU A 119 -0.80 11.38 -2.10
C LEU A 119 -1.71 10.20 -2.51
N TYR A 120 -1.77 9.15 -1.69
CA TYR A 120 -2.71 8.04 -1.91
C TYR A 120 -4.17 8.50 -1.82
N ASN A 121 -4.50 9.27 -0.79
CA ASN A 121 -5.85 9.79 -0.61
C ASN A 121 -6.26 10.77 -1.71
N ASP A 122 -5.35 11.64 -2.13
CA ASP A 122 -5.59 12.63 -3.19
C ASP A 122 -5.76 11.93 -4.54
N MET A 123 -4.96 10.90 -4.83
CA MET A 123 -5.12 10.04 -6.00
C MET A 123 -6.53 9.41 -6.07
N MET A 124 -7.08 8.99 -4.92
CA MET A 124 -8.41 8.36 -4.86
C MET A 124 -9.56 9.38 -4.93
N ARG A 125 -9.29 10.68 -4.76
CA ARG A 125 -10.29 11.76 -4.80
C ARG A 125 -10.28 12.54 -6.10
N ASP A 126 -9.09 12.72 -6.71
CA ASP A 126 -8.89 13.53 -7.91
C ASP A 126 -8.41 12.65 -9.07
N GLU A 127 -9.28 12.55 -10.09
CA GLU A 127 -9.00 11.76 -11.29
C GLU A 127 -7.77 12.28 -12.06
N ASN A 128 -7.46 13.59 -12.00
CA ASN A 128 -6.30 14.15 -12.67
C ASN A 128 -5.00 13.69 -11.98
N ILE A 129 -4.98 13.65 -10.64
CA ILE A 129 -3.86 13.10 -9.87
C ILE A 129 -3.70 11.62 -10.18
N PHE A 130 -4.79 10.85 -10.22
CA PHE A 130 -4.77 9.43 -10.60
C PHE A 130 -4.17 9.24 -12.00
N LYS A 131 -4.61 10.02 -12.99
CA LYS A 131 -4.06 10.00 -14.36
C LYS A 131 -2.58 10.40 -14.42
N ALA A 132 -2.15 11.39 -13.64
CA ALA A 132 -0.75 11.80 -13.57
C ALA A 132 0.15 10.67 -13.05
N ILE A 133 -0.31 9.96 -12.01
CA ILE A 133 0.40 8.79 -11.46
C ILE A 133 0.44 7.63 -12.47
N LEU A 134 -0.68 7.31 -13.13
CA LEU A 134 -0.73 6.31 -14.19
C LEU A 134 0.24 6.65 -15.35
N ASN A 135 0.28 7.93 -15.75
CA ASN A 135 1.18 8.40 -16.79
C ASN A 135 2.65 8.22 -16.41
N ALA A 136 3.00 8.56 -15.15
CA ALA A 136 4.36 8.36 -14.64
C ALA A 136 4.77 6.89 -14.69
N ILE A 137 3.94 5.99 -14.16
CA ILE A 137 4.21 4.56 -14.15
C ILE A 137 4.30 4.01 -15.57
N SER A 138 3.33 4.33 -16.42
CA SER A 138 3.29 3.87 -17.81
C SER A 138 4.51 4.34 -18.64
N SER A 139 5.01 5.56 -18.37
CA SER A 139 6.21 6.07 -19.03
C SER A 139 7.50 5.43 -18.51
N PHE A 140 7.50 4.89 -17.30
CA PHE A 140 8.64 4.20 -16.72
C PHE A 140 8.68 2.71 -17.11
N ASP A 141 7.64 1.95 -16.74
CA ASP A 141 7.49 0.54 -17.13
C ASP A 141 6.01 0.11 -16.97
N LYS A 142 5.39 -0.31 -18.07
CA LYS A 142 3.98 -0.76 -18.10
C LYS A 142 3.72 -2.08 -17.39
N ASN A 143 4.75 -2.83 -17.03
CA ASN A 143 4.61 -4.06 -16.24
C ASN A 143 4.44 -3.77 -14.73
N ILE A 144 4.77 -2.55 -14.28
CA ILE A 144 4.56 -2.12 -12.90
C ILE A 144 3.07 -1.83 -12.68
N LYS A 145 2.51 -2.44 -11.64
CA LYS A 145 1.10 -2.28 -11.29
C LYS A 145 0.90 -1.05 -10.40
N LEU A 146 -0.32 -0.52 -10.36
CA LEU A 146 -0.70 0.51 -9.38
C LEU A 146 -1.63 -0.09 -8.33
N MET A 147 -1.28 0.02 -7.05
CA MET A 147 -2.12 -0.40 -5.93
C MET A 147 -3.04 0.74 -5.51
N ILE A 148 -4.34 0.44 -5.44
CA ILE A 148 -5.40 1.39 -5.08
C ILE A 148 -6.32 0.80 -4.00
N LEU A 149 -7.01 1.67 -3.27
CA LEU A 149 -8.08 1.29 -2.37
C LEU A 149 -9.23 0.65 -3.16
N SER A 150 -9.63 -0.55 -2.76
CA SER A 150 -10.83 -1.18 -3.31
C SER A 150 -12.09 -0.46 -2.85
N SER A 151 -12.97 -0.11 -3.78
CA SER A 151 -14.21 0.63 -3.53
C SER A 151 -15.26 0.30 -4.57
N ALA A 152 -16.47 0.86 -4.41
CA ALA A 152 -17.53 0.76 -5.41
C ALA A 152 -17.16 1.39 -6.79
N LYS A 153 -16.08 2.19 -6.84
CA LYS A 153 -15.60 2.85 -8.07
C LYS A 153 -14.55 2.05 -8.84
N ASN A 154 -14.27 0.80 -8.46
CA ASN A 154 -13.22 -0.02 -9.06
C ASN A 154 -13.30 -0.08 -10.59
N GLU A 155 -14.48 -0.25 -11.16
CA GLU A 155 -14.66 -0.33 -12.63
C GLU A 155 -14.23 0.95 -13.34
N ALA A 156 -14.55 2.13 -12.77
CA ALA A 156 -14.14 3.40 -13.33
C ALA A 156 -12.60 3.58 -13.30
N TYR A 157 -11.96 3.22 -12.18
CA TYR A 157 -10.50 3.23 -12.07
C TYR A 157 -9.86 2.25 -13.05
N GLU A 158 -10.43 1.05 -13.20
CA GLU A 158 -9.92 0.04 -14.12
C GLU A 158 -10.03 0.50 -15.58
N HIS A 159 -11.15 1.13 -15.95
CA HIS A 159 -11.32 1.70 -17.29
C HIS A 159 -10.26 2.76 -17.58
N THR A 160 -10.02 3.68 -16.64
CA THR A 160 -8.99 4.72 -16.79
C THR A 160 -7.59 4.10 -16.86
N ALA A 161 -7.25 3.15 -15.97
CA ALA A 161 -5.93 2.52 -15.94
C ALA A 161 -5.60 1.76 -17.25
N LYS A 162 -6.59 1.12 -17.87
CA LYS A 162 -6.45 0.44 -19.17
C LYS A 162 -5.95 1.39 -20.27
N SER A 163 -6.38 2.66 -20.28
CA SER A 163 -5.92 3.64 -21.28
C SER A 163 -4.42 3.95 -21.17
N TYR A 164 -3.82 3.71 -20.02
CA TYR A 164 -2.38 3.82 -19.76
C TYR A 164 -1.64 2.48 -19.85
N SER A 165 -2.35 1.38 -20.13
CA SER A 165 -1.82 0.00 -20.13
C SER A 165 -1.29 -0.42 -18.76
N ILE A 166 -1.87 0.09 -17.66
CA ILE A 166 -1.51 -0.24 -16.28
C ILE A 166 -2.55 -1.19 -15.68
N THR A 167 -2.07 -2.23 -15.02
CA THR A 167 -2.90 -3.16 -14.22
C THR A 167 -3.03 -2.63 -12.80
N LEU A 168 -4.24 -2.68 -12.25
CA LEU A 168 -4.49 -2.32 -10.86
C LEU A 168 -4.33 -3.51 -9.92
N LEU A 169 -3.90 -3.24 -8.68
CA LEU A 169 -3.98 -4.11 -7.52
C LEU A 169 -4.95 -3.50 -6.52
N TYR A 170 -5.88 -4.28 -6.03
CA TYR A 170 -6.93 -3.82 -5.11
C TYR A 170 -6.56 -4.14 -3.67
N GLU A 171 -6.38 -3.08 -2.89
CA GLU A 171 -6.03 -3.14 -1.48
C GLU A 171 -7.25 -2.94 -0.59
N VAL A 172 -7.32 -3.68 0.51
CA VAL A 172 -8.18 -3.40 1.65
C VAL A 172 -7.33 -3.27 2.92
N PHE A 173 -7.84 -2.52 3.90
CA PHE A 173 -7.20 -2.32 5.19
C PHE A 173 -7.90 -3.15 6.25
N ALA A 174 -7.15 -4.00 6.94
CA ALA A 174 -7.68 -4.86 7.98
C ALA A 174 -8.05 -4.07 9.24
N ASP A 175 -7.24 -3.07 9.58
CA ASP A 175 -7.26 -2.26 10.80
C ASP A 175 -8.01 -0.93 10.66
N ARG A 176 -8.71 -0.69 9.53
CA ARG A 176 -9.43 0.54 9.25
C ARG A 176 -10.93 0.31 9.10
N ASN A 177 -11.73 1.22 9.64
CA ASN A 177 -13.15 1.23 9.39
C ASN A 177 -13.49 1.88 8.05
N TYR A 178 -14.58 1.40 7.46
CA TYR A 178 -15.12 1.81 6.16
C TYR A 178 -16.48 2.44 6.33
N ASN A 179 -16.76 3.47 5.53
CA ASN A 179 -18.10 3.99 5.33
C ASN A 179 -18.92 3.04 4.44
N ASP A 180 -20.22 3.23 4.37
CA ASP A 180 -21.14 2.38 3.58
C ASP A 180 -20.86 2.43 2.07
N ASP A 181 -20.20 3.47 1.58
CA ASP A 181 -19.77 3.62 0.18
C ASP A 181 -18.41 2.93 -0.13
N GLY A 182 -17.81 2.25 0.85
CA GLY A 182 -16.51 1.59 0.72
C GLY A 182 -15.30 2.52 0.84
N THR A 183 -15.48 3.80 1.18
CA THR A 183 -14.36 4.69 1.52
C THR A 183 -13.91 4.49 2.96
N LEU A 184 -12.64 4.83 3.25
CA LEU A 184 -12.13 4.76 4.62
C LEU A 184 -12.73 5.87 5.50
N VAL A 185 -13.09 5.52 6.74
CA VAL A 185 -13.46 6.51 7.76
C VAL A 185 -12.27 7.44 8.02
N SER A 186 -12.53 8.74 8.06
CA SER A 186 -11.48 9.76 8.29
C SER A 186 -10.74 9.50 9.60
N ARG A 187 -9.39 9.58 9.59
CA ARG A 187 -8.56 9.42 10.81
C ARG A 187 -8.87 10.44 11.92
N MET A 188 -9.61 11.49 11.62
CA MET A 188 -10.10 12.44 12.63
C MET A 188 -11.27 11.91 13.45
N HIS A 189 -11.87 10.80 13.06
CA HIS A 189 -12.93 10.10 13.78
C HIS A 189 -12.32 9.11 14.77
N GLU A 190 -12.86 9.05 15.99
CA GLU A 190 -12.40 8.14 17.06
C GLU A 190 -12.39 6.67 16.61
N ASN A 191 -13.37 6.27 15.81
CA ASN A 191 -13.52 4.89 15.33
C ASN A 191 -12.91 4.67 13.94
N ALA A 192 -11.93 5.47 13.52
CA ALA A 192 -11.30 5.29 12.20
C ALA A 192 -10.37 4.07 12.13
N VAL A 193 -9.76 3.71 13.25
CA VAL A 193 -8.82 2.60 13.39
C VAL A 193 -9.40 1.57 14.38
N ILE A 194 -9.31 0.31 14.01
CA ILE A 194 -9.72 -0.82 14.85
C ILE A 194 -8.50 -1.25 15.66
N SER A 195 -8.61 -1.17 16.98
CA SER A 195 -7.54 -1.54 17.91
C SER A 195 -7.72 -2.92 18.55
N ASP A 196 -8.87 -3.57 18.31
CA ASP A 196 -9.14 -4.93 18.81
C ASP A 196 -8.62 -5.96 17.79
N ASP A 197 -7.61 -6.69 18.20
CA ASP A 197 -6.97 -7.72 17.37
C ASP A 197 -7.95 -8.82 16.95
N LEU A 198 -8.90 -9.21 17.81
CA LEU A 198 -9.89 -10.24 17.49
C LEU A 198 -10.90 -9.77 16.45
N GLU A 199 -11.31 -8.51 16.51
CA GLU A 199 -12.17 -7.91 15.50
C GLU A 199 -11.47 -7.90 14.13
N VAL A 200 -10.21 -7.47 14.07
CA VAL A 200 -9.47 -7.41 12.80
C VAL A 200 -9.24 -8.81 12.22
N ILE A 201 -8.90 -9.80 13.05
CA ILE A 201 -8.75 -11.19 12.59
C ILE A 201 -10.08 -11.72 12.02
N SER A 202 -11.19 -11.47 12.73
CA SER A 202 -12.53 -11.86 12.29
C SER A 202 -12.88 -11.21 10.92
N ARG A 203 -12.50 -9.95 10.71
CA ARG A 203 -12.70 -9.24 9.43
C ARG A 203 -11.88 -9.88 8.31
N VAL A 204 -10.62 -10.22 8.55
CA VAL A 204 -9.75 -10.88 7.56
C VAL A 204 -10.30 -12.25 7.19
N ILE A 205 -10.77 -13.04 8.16
CA ILE A 205 -11.41 -14.33 7.92
C ILE A 205 -12.69 -14.15 7.09
N ASN A 206 -13.55 -13.20 7.44
CA ASN A 206 -14.76 -12.91 6.66
C ASN A 206 -14.44 -12.47 5.23
N LEU A 207 -13.40 -11.66 5.05
CA LEU A 207 -12.96 -11.23 3.73
C LEU A 207 -12.46 -12.43 2.90
N LYS A 208 -11.64 -13.31 3.50
CA LYS A 208 -11.12 -14.51 2.85
C LYS A 208 -12.22 -15.51 2.50
N ASP A 209 -13.07 -15.85 3.47
CA ASP A 209 -14.02 -16.96 3.34
C ASP A 209 -15.34 -16.54 2.67
N LYS A 210 -15.74 -15.28 2.84
CA LYS A 210 -17.06 -14.77 2.42
C LYS A 210 -16.99 -13.59 1.44
N GLY A 211 -15.79 -13.03 1.20
CA GLY A 211 -15.56 -11.95 0.23
C GLY A 211 -16.12 -10.58 0.64
N PHE A 212 -16.39 -10.32 1.92
CA PHE A 212 -16.91 -9.00 2.36
C PHE A 212 -16.28 -8.53 3.66
N LEU A 213 -16.28 -7.21 3.85
CA LEU A 213 -16.08 -6.53 5.13
C LEU A 213 -17.37 -5.86 5.56
N ASN A 214 -17.52 -5.60 6.87
CA ASN A 214 -18.59 -4.75 7.36
C ASN A 214 -18.13 -3.30 7.42
N SER A 215 -19.00 -2.37 6.99
CA SER A 215 -18.85 -0.94 7.24
C SER A 215 -19.04 -0.63 8.74
N ILE A 216 -18.74 0.61 9.13
CA ILE A 216 -18.96 1.10 10.50
C ILE A 216 -20.44 1.01 10.93
N ASN A 217 -21.37 1.03 9.98
CA ASN A 217 -22.82 0.89 10.22
C ASN A 217 -23.31 -0.55 10.03
N GLY A 218 -22.41 -1.53 9.83
CA GLY A 218 -22.75 -2.95 9.70
C GLY A 218 -23.17 -3.39 8.31
N GLN A 219 -23.11 -2.50 7.28
CA GLN A 219 -23.40 -2.87 5.90
C GLN A 219 -22.29 -3.76 5.34
N LYS A 220 -22.66 -4.84 4.61
CA LYS A 220 -21.70 -5.70 3.93
C LYS A 220 -21.15 -5.04 2.68
N LEU A 221 -19.84 -4.90 2.63
CA LEU A 221 -19.08 -4.34 1.51
C LEU A 221 -18.35 -5.48 0.79
N PHE A 222 -18.80 -5.83 -0.40
CA PHE A 222 -18.14 -6.81 -1.27
C PHE A 222 -17.04 -6.09 -2.07
N LEU A 223 -15.80 -6.22 -1.62
CA LEU A 223 -14.65 -5.52 -2.18
C LEU A 223 -13.75 -6.49 -2.95
N LYS A 224 -13.40 -6.14 -4.18
CA LYS A 224 -12.33 -6.86 -4.91
C LYS A 224 -11.04 -6.73 -4.13
N THR A 225 -10.38 -7.85 -3.79
CA THR A 225 -9.24 -7.85 -2.89
C THR A 225 -8.10 -8.69 -3.43
N ASP A 226 -7.01 -8.06 -3.80
CA ASP A 226 -5.74 -8.71 -4.14
C ASP A 226 -4.81 -8.78 -2.94
N THR A 227 -4.94 -7.80 -2.03
CA THR A 227 -4.05 -7.69 -0.87
C THR A 227 -4.72 -6.99 0.31
N VAL A 228 -4.32 -7.40 1.52
CA VAL A 228 -4.68 -6.77 2.78
C VAL A 228 -3.49 -5.98 3.28
N CYS A 229 -3.69 -4.71 3.61
CA CYS A 229 -2.68 -3.86 4.24
C CYS A 229 -2.74 -3.95 5.76
N VAL A 230 -1.56 -3.99 6.38
CA VAL A 230 -1.37 -3.85 7.82
C VAL A 230 -0.27 -2.84 8.06
N HIS A 231 -0.49 -1.95 9.03
CA HIS A 231 0.53 -0.99 9.43
C HIS A 231 1.50 -1.60 10.43
N GLY A 232 2.79 -1.42 10.21
CA GLY A 232 3.87 -1.97 11.03
C GLY A 232 4.47 -1.01 12.05
N ASP A 233 3.81 0.12 12.32
CA ASP A 233 4.36 1.28 13.02
C ASP A 233 4.24 1.25 14.56
N ASN A 234 3.74 0.17 15.16
CA ASN A 234 3.63 0.02 16.61
C ASN A 234 4.20 -1.33 17.11
N GLU A 235 4.54 -1.41 18.39
CA GLU A 235 5.14 -2.61 19.01
C GLU A 235 4.22 -3.85 18.94
N LYS A 236 2.90 -3.67 18.91
CA LYS A 236 1.94 -4.77 18.77
C LYS A 236 1.78 -5.22 17.32
N ALA A 237 2.21 -4.42 16.35
CA ALA A 237 2.04 -4.70 14.93
C ALA A 237 2.64 -6.06 14.54
N PHE A 238 3.77 -6.45 15.14
CA PHE A 238 4.42 -7.71 14.84
C PHE A 238 3.57 -8.93 15.20
N GLU A 239 3.04 -8.98 16.42
CA GLU A 239 2.16 -10.10 16.83
C GLU A 239 0.85 -10.10 16.02
N PHE A 240 0.33 -8.94 15.74
CA PHE A 240 -0.84 -8.75 14.92
C PHE A 240 -0.65 -9.27 13.48
N ILE A 241 0.48 -8.95 12.84
CA ILE A 241 0.82 -9.45 11.49
C ILE A 241 0.90 -10.98 11.46
N LYS A 242 1.49 -11.59 12.50
CA LYS A 242 1.52 -13.06 12.62
C LYS A 242 0.12 -13.68 12.67
N LEU A 243 -0.78 -13.07 13.46
CA LEU A 243 -2.15 -13.53 13.59
C LEU A 243 -2.91 -13.41 12.27
N ILE A 244 -2.78 -12.28 11.57
CA ILE A 244 -3.40 -12.08 10.25
C ILE A 244 -2.82 -13.08 9.24
N ARG A 245 -1.50 -13.27 9.22
CA ARG A 245 -0.89 -14.27 8.34
C ARG A 245 -1.47 -15.66 8.58
N LYS A 246 -1.61 -16.08 9.85
CA LYS A 246 -2.22 -17.36 10.21
C LYS A 246 -3.70 -17.45 9.77
N ALA A 247 -4.43 -16.34 9.77
CA ALA A 247 -5.81 -16.30 9.30
C ALA A 247 -5.92 -16.39 7.77
N LEU A 248 -4.94 -15.84 7.04
CA LEU A 248 -4.91 -15.87 5.57
C LEU A 248 -4.43 -17.21 5.00
N TYR A 249 -3.54 -17.92 5.71
CA TYR A 249 -2.89 -19.15 5.23
C TYR A 249 -3.18 -20.34 6.13
#